data_193dff5f19152193a64bfec5ec7b0644
#
_entry.id   193dff5f19152193a64bfec5ec7b0644
#
_cell.length_a   1.000
_cell.length_b   1.000
_cell.length_c   1.000
_cell.angle_alpha   90.00
_cell.angle_beta   90.00
_cell.angle_gamma   90.00
#
_symmetry.space_group_name_H-M   'P 1'
#
loop_
_entity.id
_entity.type
_entity.pdbx_description
1 polymer ?
#
loop_
_entity_poly.entity_id
_entity_poly.type
_entity_poly.pdbx_seq_one_letter_code
_entity_poly.pdbx_strand_id
1 'polypeptide(L)'
;MEVLNRLREKFEITGDKVQRDDLALVETTGKDLIPVLVYLKTYEGFKTLVMISCVDWMEKGKFQLSYNLWNPEKKKNIIVKIFLDRENPVFQTIYKIWPQAEVYEREIHEMFGVNFEGNPTQDEELILEDWEEIPPMRRDFNTLRYSMEKFGEREPKSGIIIRKQISEQYDEWRRK
;
A
#
# COMPACT_ATOMS: atom_id res chain seq x y z
N MET A 1 -21.80 -8.03 6.25
CA MET A 1 -22.00 -7.55 4.85
C MET A 1 -22.22 -8.79 3.98
N GLU A 2 -23.34 -8.91 3.28
CA GLU A 2 -23.67 -10.11 2.48
C GLU A 2 -22.61 -10.48 1.43
N VAL A 3 -21.91 -9.46 0.90
CA VAL A 3 -20.82 -9.69 -0.07
C VAL A 3 -19.71 -10.62 0.46
N LEU A 4 -19.42 -10.55 1.77
CA LEU A 4 -18.41 -11.42 2.38
C LEU A 4 -18.81 -12.90 2.34
N ASN A 5 -20.08 -13.20 2.56
CA ASN A 5 -20.59 -14.58 2.50
C ASN A 5 -20.44 -15.13 1.07
N ARG A 6 -20.84 -14.33 0.05
CA ARG A 6 -20.68 -14.71 -1.35
C ARG A 6 -19.22 -14.90 -1.78
N LEU A 7 -18.30 -14.10 -1.23
CA LEU A 7 -16.87 -14.28 -1.48
C LEU A 7 -16.34 -15.58 -0.89
N ARG A 8 -16.69 -15.92 0.36
CA ARG A 8 -16.29 -17.18 1.03
C ARG A 8 -16.80 -18.42 0.32
N GLU A 9 -17.98 -18.35 -0.30
CA GLU A 9 -18.57 -19.46 -1.06
C GLU A 9 -17.83 -19.74 -2.38
N LYS A 10 -17.16 -18.72 -2.95
CA LYS A 10 -16.59 -18.78 -4.32
C LYS A 10 -15.08 -18.79 -4.37
N PHE A 11 -14.41 -18.25 -3.36
CA PHE A 11 -12.97 -18.01 -3.37
C PHE A 11 -12.34 -18.41 -2.04
N GLU A 12 -11.04 -18.65 -2.07
CA GLU A 12 -10.25 -18.89 -0.87
C GLU A 12 -10.00 -17.57 -0.12
N ILE A 13 -10.84 -17.31 0.89
CA ILE A 13 -10.73 -16.15 1.77
C ILE A 13 -10.02 -16.59 3.04
N THR A 14 -8.80 -16.10 3.26
CA THR A 14 -7.96 -16.45 4.42
C THR A 14 -8.30 -15.63 5.67
N GLY A 15 -8.95 -14.49 5.47
CA GLY A 15 -9.43 -13.65 6.57
C GLY A 15 -10.39 -12.57 6.08
N ASP A 16 -11.36 -12.24 6.91
CA ASP A 16 -12.23 -11.10 6.63
C ASP A 16 -12.76 -10.46 7.90
N LYS A 17 -13.12 -9.17 7.79
CA LYS A 17 -13.64 -8.39 8.91
C LYS A 17 -14.54 -7.26 8.40
N VAL A 18 -15.71 -7.12 8.97
CA VAL A 18 -16.48 -5.89 8.87
C VAL A 18 -15.92 -4.91 9.91
N GLN A 19 -15.24 -3.87 9.45
CA GLN A 19 -14.63 -2.88 10.34
C GLN A 19 -15.60 -1.77 10.72
N ARG A 20 -16.48 -1.37 9.79
CA ARG A 20 -17.57 -0.42 9.96
C ARG A 20 -18.70 -0.84 9.01
N ASP A 21 -19.86 -0.24 9.18
CA ASP A 21 -21.04 -0.55 8.34
C ASP A 21 -20.78 -0.33 6.85
N ASP A 22 -19.89 0.61 6.52
CA ASP A 22 -19.51 0.99 5.16
C ASP A 22 -18.17 0.40 4.71
N LEU A 23 -17.42 -0.31 5.57
CA LEU A 23 -16.07 -0.80 5.27
C LEU A 23 -15.87 -2.26 5.68
N ALA A 24 -15.53 -3.09 4.69
CA ALA A 24 -15.07 -4.46 4.91
C ALA A 24 -13.61 -4.64 4.50
N LEU A 25 -12.92 -5.50 5.22
CA LEU A 25 -11.58 -5.98 4.88
C LEU A 25 -11.70 -7.44 4.46
N VAL A 26 -10.97 -7.83 3.43
CA VAL A 26 -10.88 -9.20 2.93
C VAL A 26 -9.42 -9.52 2.70
N GLU A 27 -9.00 -10.67 3.19
CA GLU A 27 -7.68 -11.23 2.90
C GLU A 27 -7.86 -12.48 2.07
N THR A 28 -7.09 -12.60 0.99
CA THR A 28 -7.16 -13.73 0.07
C THR A 28 -5.75 -14.14 -0.37
N THR A 29 -5.66 -15.21 -1.13
CA THR A 29 -4.39 -15.67 -1.71
C THR A 29 -4.05 -14.86 -2.96
N GLY A 30 -2.76 -14.82 -3.35
CA GLY A 30 -2.36 -14.22 -4.62
C GLY A 30 -3.06 -14.84 -5.83
N LYS A 31 -3.35 -16.15 -5.76
CA LYS A 31 -4.06 -16.89 -6.81
C LYS A 31 -5.49 -16.39 -7.02
N ASP A 32 -6.18 -16.05 -5.95
CA ASP A 32 -7.59 -15.67 -5.99
C ASP A 32 -7.82 -14.15 -6.05
N LEU A 33 -6.78 -13.32 -5.89
CA LEU A 33 -6.94 -11.86 -5.91
C LEU A 33 -7.63 -11.37 -7.19
N ILE A 34 -7.09 -11.71 -8.36
CA ILE A 34 -7.65 -11.23 -9.64
C ILE A 34 -9.08 -11.71 -9.84
N PRO A 35 -9.42 -13.01 -9.66
CA PRO A 35 -10.80 -13.47 -9.65
C PRO A 35 -11.72 -12.71 -8.68
N VAL A 36 -11.29 -12.47 -7.46
CA VAL A 36 -12.05 -11.69 -6.44
C VAL A 36 -12.29 -10.26 -6.91
N LEU A 37 -11.26 -9.58 -7.43
CA LEU A 37 -11.38 -8.21 -7.93
C LEU A 37 -12.35 -8.12 -9.12
N VAL A 38 -12.26 -9.04 -10.07
CA VAL A 38 -13.17 -9.13 -11.22
C VAL A 38 -14.62 -9.38 -10.75
N TYR A 39 -14.81 -10.31 -9.81
CA TYR A 39 -16.12 -10.60 -9.25
C TYR A 39 -16.73 -9.37 -8.55
N LEU A 40 -15.95 -8.70 -7.70
CA LEU A 40 -16.38 -7.48 -7.00
C LEU A 40 -16.78 -6.37 -7.97
N LYS A 41 -16.01 -6.18 -9.05
CA LYS A 41 -16.31 -5.18 -10.07
C LYS A 41 -17.58 -5.52 -10.85
N THR A 42 -17.68 -6.76 -11.33
CA THR A 42 -18.70 -7.18 -12.29
C THR A 42 -20.05 -7.45 -11.62
N TYR A 43 -20.05 -8.15 -10.48
CA TYR A 43 -21.28 -8.64 -9.86
C TYR A 43 -21.70 -7.88 -8.61
N GLU A 44 -20.75 -7.29 -7.89
CA GLU A 44 -21.05 -6.59 -6.63
C GLU A 44 -21.10 -5.06 -6.77
N GLY A 45 -20.71 -4.53 -7.94
CA GLY A 45 -20.80 -3.11 -8.26
C GLY A 45 -19.67 -2.26 -7.67
N PHE A 46 -18.53 -2.87 -7.25
CA PHE A 46 -17.33 -2.12 -6.83
C PHE A 46 -16.54 -1.66 -8.06
N LYS A 47 -17.10 -0.69 -8.78
CA LYS A 47 -16.59 -0.22 -10.08
C LYS A 47 -15.34 0.66 -9.98
N THR A 48 -15.11 1.30 -8.84
CA THR A 48 -14.04 2.26 -8.64
C THR A 48 -12.90 1.66 -7.85
N LEU A 49 -11.71 1.62 -8.42
CA LEU A 49 -10.46 1.42 -7.70
C LEU A 49 -10.06 2.77 -7.10
N VAL A 50 -10.05 2.89 -5.78
CA VAL A 50 -9.69 4.14 -5.10
C VAL A 50 -8.17 4.31 -5.05
N MET A 51 -7.47 3.24 -4.64
CA MET A 51 -6.01 3.20 -4.56
C MET A 51 -5.51 1.77 -4.40
N ILE A 52 -4.24 1.58 -4.70
CA ILE A 52 -3.46 0.42 -4.26
C ILE A 52 -2.40 0.92 -3.29
N SER A 53 -2.18 0.22 -2.20
CA SER A 53 -1.13 0.55 -1.24
C SER A 53 -0.31 -0.66 -0.86
N CYS A 54 0.96 -0.42 -0.51
CA CYS A 54 1.89 -1.44 -0.04
C CYS A 54 2.32 -1.15 1.40
N VAL A 55 2.50 -2.20 2.19
CA VAL A 55 3.08 -2.14 3.54
C VAL A 55 4.20 -3.16 3.64
N ASP A 56 5.37 -2.71 4.10
CA ASP A 56 6.52 -3.59 4.37
C ASP A 56 6.40 -4.19 5.77
N TRP A 57 6.09 -5.49 5.84
CA TRP A 57 6.12 -6.31 7.05
C TRP A 57 7.48 -7.02 7.16
N MET A 58 8.55 -6.26 7.35
CA MET A 58 9.91 -6.77 7.41
C MET A 58 10.05 -7.93 8.40
N GLU A 59 9.39 -7.86 9.56
CA GLU A 59 9.41 -8.89 10.60
C GLU A 59 8.78 -10.21 10.17
N LYS A 60 7.92 -10.17 9.13
CA LYS A 60 7.27 -11.35 8.54
C LYS A 60 7.91 -11.77 7.22
N GLY A 61 8.89 -11.03 6.72
CA GLY A 61 9.46 -11.23 5.39
C GLY A 61 8.44 -11.07 4.26
N LYS A 62 7.45 -10.16 4.42
CA LYS A 62 6.36 -10.01 3.45
C LYS A 62 6.02 -8.56 3.15
N PHE A 63 5.60 -8.30 1.91
CA PHE A 63 4.84 -7.10 1.55
C PHE A 63 3.35 -7.41 1.58
N GLN A 64 2.54 -6.48 2.09
CA GLN A 64 1.09 -6.52 2.01
C GLN A 64 0.62 -5.55 0.95
N LEU A 65 0.00 -6.04 -0.11
CA LEU A 65 -0.74 -5.19 -1.06
C LEU A 65 -2.19 -5.08 -0.62
N SER A 66 -2.74 -3.87 -0.72
CA SER A 66 -4.13 -3.58 -0.34
C SER A 66 -4.81 -2.80 -1.45
N TYR A 67 -5.88 -3.38 -2.00
CA TYR A 67 -6.69 -2.83 -3.08
C TYR A 67 -7.97 -2.26 -2.51
N ASN A 68 -8.11 -0.94 -2.50
CA ASN A 68 -9.29 -0.26 -1.98
C ASN A 68 -10.30 -0.02 -3.10
N LEU A 69 -11.46 -0.64 -2.99
CA LEU A 69 -12.54 -0.54 -3.96
C LEU A 69 -13.76 0.17 -3.35
N TRP A 70 -14.40 0.99 -4.15
CA TRP A 70 -15.58 1.74 -3.80
C TRP A 70 -16.80 1.37 -4.67
N ASN A 71 -17.94 1.17 -4.01
CA ASN A 71 -19.24 1.05 -4.65
C ASN A 71 -20.05 2.32 -4.38
N PRO A 72 -20.24 3.22 -5.38
CA PRO A 72 -20.95 4.48 -5.19
C PRO A 72 -22.45 4.30 -4.96
N GLU A 73 -23.06 3.27 -5.52
CA GLU A 73 -24.50 3.01 -5.40
C GLU A 73 -24.86 2.54 -3.98
N LYS A 74 -24.07 1.62 -3.41
CA LYS A 74 -24.26 1.09 -2.06
C LYS A 74 -23.58 1.92 -0.98
N LYS A 75 -22.75 2.91 -1.36
CA LYS A 75 -21.88 3.71 -0.47
C LYS A 75 -21.04 2.82 0.45
N LYS A 76 -20.37 1.80 -0.13
CA LYS A 76 -19.58 0.80 0.58
C LYS A 76 -18.17 0.75 0.04
N ASN A 77 -17.21 0.57 0.94
CA ASN A 77 -15.82 0.26 0.65
C ASN A 77 -15.52 -1.21 0.94
N ILE A 78 -14.63 -1.77 0.15
CA ILE A 78 -13.99 -3.05 0.45
C ILE A 78 -12.50 -2.94 0.17
N ILE A 79 -11.69 -3.40 1.12
CA ILE A 79 -10.23 -3.47 0.95
C ILE A 79 -9.86 -4.94 0.84
N VAL A 80 -9.36 -5.32 -0.33
CA VAL A 80 -8.86 -6.68 -0.58
C VAL A 80 -7.34 -6.69 -0.38
N LYS A 81 -6.85 -7.63 0.41
CA LYS A 81 -5.43 -7.74 0.80
C LYS A 81 -4.85 -9.05 0.36
N ILE A 82 -3.58 -9.00 -0.05
CA ILE A 82 -2.73 -10.18 -0.24
C ILE A 82 -1.36 -9.93 0.37
N PHE A 83 -0.62 -11.01 0.61
CA PHE A 83 0.77 -10.96 1.02
C PHE A 83 1.67 -11.54 -0.08
N LEU A 84 2.75 -10.82 -0.39
CA LEU A 84 3.82 -11.26 -1.28
C LEU A 84 5.08 -11.56 -0.48
N ASP A 85 5.94 -12.41 -1.02
CA ASP A 85 7.27 -12.61 -0.49
C ASP A 85 8.10 -11.33 -0.66
N ARG A 86 8.82 -10.94 0.39
CA ARG A 86 9.61 -9.69 0.39
C ARG A 86 10.90 -9.82 -0.41
N GLU A 87 11.45 -11.03 -0.54
CA GLU A 87 12.68 -11.26 -1.28
C GLU A 87 12.44 -11.35 -2.79
N ASN A 88 11.28 -11.87 -3.18
CA ASN A 88 10.86 -11.94 -4.58
C ASN A 88 9.41 -11.43 -4.75
N PRO A 89 9.18 -10.11 -4.62
CA PRO A 89 7.85 -9.52 -4.62
C PRO A 89 7.35 -9.32 -6.06
N VAL A 90 6.83 -10.38 -6.66
CA VAL A 90 6.28 -10.35 -8.03
C VAL A 90 4.79 -10.61 -7.98
N PHE A 91 4.03 -9.82 -8.73
CA PHE A 91 2.60 -10.03 -8.91
C PHE A 91 2.13 -9.59 -10.31
N GLN A 92 0.98 -10.07 -10.74
CA GLN A 92 0.39 -9.65 -12.01
C GLN A 92 -0.29 -8.29 -11.87
N THR A 93 -0.17 -7.45 -12.91
CA THR A 93 -0.89 -6.18 -12.99
C THR A 93 -2.40 -6.36 -13.04
N ILE A 94 -3.12 -5.43 -12.44
CA ILE A 94 -4.58 -5.32 -12.62
C ILE A 94 -4.96 -4.20 -13.59
N TYR A 95 -4.00 -3.67 -14.36
CA TYR A 95 -4.19 -2.62 -15.37
C TYR A 95 -5.35 -2.90 -16.33
N LYS A 96 -5.51 -4.15 -16.78
CA LYS A 96 -6.61 -4.54 -17.68
C LYS A 96 -7.99 -4.47 -17.00
N ILE A 97 -8.05 -4.49 -15.69
CA ILE A 97 -9.30 -4.38 -14.93
C ILE A 97 -9.59 -2.90 -14.65
N TRP A 98 -8.59 -2.16 -14.16
CA TRP A 98 -8.65 -0.72 -13.91
C TRP A 98 -7.40 -0.04 -14.47
N PRO A 99 -7.51 0.74 -15.57
CA PRO A 99 -6.34 1.40 -16.18
C PRO A 99 -5.55 2.29 -15.23
N GLN A 100 -6.20 2.95 -14.27
CA GLN A 100 -5.53 3.76 -13.26
C GLN A 100 -4.61 2.97 -12.31
N ALA A 101 -4.71 1.65 -12.27
CA ALA A 101 -3.79 0.80 -11.51
C ALA A 101 -2.34 0.94 -11.99
N GLU A 102 -2.13 1.27 -13.27
CA GLU A 102 -0.82 1.52 -13.87
C GLU A 102 0.05 2.44 -13.02
N VAL A 103 -0.50 3.59 -12.62
CA VAL A 103 0.23 4.60 -11.84
C VAL A 103 0.45 4.14 -10.40
N TYR A 104 -0.54 3.51 -9.76
CA TYR A 104 -0.38 3.01 -8.39
C TYR A 104 0.64 1.87 -8.30
N GLU A 105 0.64 0.98 -9.29
CA GLU A 105 1.58 -0.13 -9.35
C GLU A 105 3.00 0.38 -9.63
N ARG A 106 3.17 1.39 -10.51
CA ARG A 106 4.44 2.06 -10.77
C ARG A 106 5.00 2.74 -9.52
N GLU A 107 4.16 3.46 -8.76
CA GLU A 107 4.54 4.03 -7.47
C GLU A 107 5.03 2.96 -6.49
N ILE A 108 4.30 1.85 -6.39
CA ILE A 108 4.67 0.75 -5.48
C ILE A 108 5.96 0.06 -5.96
N HIS A 109 6.16 -0.07 -7.28
CA HIS A 109 7.41 -0.57 -7.84
C HIS A 109 8.59 0.31 -7.43
N GLU A 110 8.50 1.61 -7.67
CA GLU A 110 9.55 2.58 -7.35
C GLU A 110 9.85 2.66 -5.85
N MET A 111 8.80 2.66 -5.01
CA MET A 111 8.92 2.89 -3.56
C MET A 111 9.27 1.63 -2.75
N PHE A 112 8.85 0.44 -3.19
CA PHE A 112 9.01 -0.82 -2.45
C PHE A 112 9.77 -1.90 -3.22
N GLY A 113 9.91 -1.78 -4.55
CA GLY A 113 10.54 -2.78 -5.41
C GLY A 113 9.62 -3.97 -5.72
N VAL A 114 8.31 -3.80 -5.68
CA VAL A 114 7.37 -4.83 -6.13
C VAL A 114 7.28 -4.83 -7.64
N ASN A 115 7.43 -5.99 -8.26
CA ASN A 115 7.34 -6.13 -9.71
C ASN A 115 5.92 -6.53 -10.15
N PHE A 116 5.30 -5.72 -11.04
CA PHE A 116 3.96 -5.97 -11.57
C PHE A 116 4.03 -6.41 -13.02
N GLU A 117 4.02 -7.73 -13.24
CA GLU A 117 4.09 -8.31 -14.57
C GLU A 117 2.95 -7.84 -15.48
N GLY A 118 3.30 -7.23 -16.60
CA GLY A 118 2.37 -6.74 -17.60
C GLY A 118 1.88 -5.30 -17.37
N ASN A 119 2.41 -4.58 -16.39
CA ASN A 119 2.22 -3.13 -16.30
C ASN A 119 3.04 -2.45 -17.41
N PRO A 120 2.43 -1.62 -18.27
CA PRO A 120 3.10 -1.06 -19.45
C PRO A 120 4.18 -0.03 -19.15
N THR A 121 4.12 0.64 -17.99
CA THR A 121 5.00 1.77 -17.64
C THR A 121 5.74 1.57 -16.32
N GLN A 122 5.81 0.33 -15.83
CA GLN A 122 6.40 0.03 -14.52
C GLN A 122 7.82 0.59 -14.36
N ASP A 123 8.65 0.48 -15.41
CA ASP A 123 10.06 0.86 -15.40
C ASP A 123 10.29 2.37 -15.70
N GLU A 124 9.21 3.14 -15.90
CA GLU A 124 9.30 4.58 -16.05
C GLU A 124 9.39 5.26 -14.69
N GLU A 125 10.32 6.19 -14.54
CA GLU A 125 10.46 6.99 -13.32
C GLU A 125 9.18 7.80 -13.05
N LEU A 126 8.72 7.81 -11.79
CA LEU A 126 7.50 8.52 -11.38
C LEU A 126 7.81 9.73 -10.48
N ILE A 127 8.58 9.51 -9.44
CA ILE A 127 8.89 10.51 -8.40
C ILE A 127 10.39 10.62 -8.19
N LEU A 128 11.11 9.51 -8.30
CA LEU A 128 12.54 9.41 -8.02
C LEU A 128 13.32 9.44 -9.34
N GLU A 129 14.04 10.52 -9.58
CA GLU A 129 14.96 10.66 -10.72
C GLU A 129 16.33 10.06 -10.36
N ASP A 130 16.88 9.22 -11.23
CA ASP A 130 18.20 8.59 -11.08
C ASP A 130 18.41 7.91 -9.70
N TRP A 131 17.40 7.16 -9.22
CA TRP A 131 17.49 6.47 -7.93
C TRP A 131 18.27 5.16 -8.03
N GLU A 132 19.43 5.09 -7.37
CA GLU A 132 20.32 3.93 -7.38
C GLU A 132 20.34 3.12 -6.07
N GLU A 133 19.62 3.58 -5.04
CA GLU A 133 19.58 2.93 -3.72
C GLU A 133 18.44 1.90 -3.64
N ILE A 134 18.35 1.18 -2.51
CA ILE A 134 17.17 0.35 -2.25
C ILE A 134 15.92 1.22 -2.19
N PRO A 135 14.75 0.69 -2.57
CA PRO A 135 13.51 1.46 -2.58
C PRO A 135 13.25 2.18 -1.25
N PRO A 136 12.95 3.50 -1.27
CA PRO A 136 13.03 4.36 -0.08
C PRO A 136 11.92 4.13 0.96
N MET A 137 10.84 3.45 0.60
CA MET A 137 9.75 3.11 1.54
C MET A 137 9.94 1.73 2.20
N ARG A 138 10.99 1.00 1.83
CA ARG A 138 11.37 -0.22 2.55
C ARG A 138 11.89 0.12 3.93
N ARG A 139 11.53 -0.69 4.92
CA ARG A 139 11.90 -0.44 6.33
C ARG A 139 13.40 -0.62 6.65
N ASP A 140 14.15 -1.29 5.77
CA ASP A 140 15.60 -1.42 5.83
C ASP A 140 16.35 -0.26 5.15
N PHE A 141 15.66 0.69 4.52
CA PHE A 141 16.26 1.91 4.00
C PHE A 141 16.63 2.89 5.14
N ASN A 142 17.90 3.25 5.23
CA ASN A 142 18.38 4.17 6.25
C ASN A 142 18.36 5.63 5.76
N THR A 143 17.26 6.31 5.98
CA THR A 143 17.03 7.71 5.55
C THR A 143 18.04 8.68 6.15
N LEU A 144 18.49 8.46 7.40
CA LEU A 144 19.46 9.32 8.06
C LEU A 144 20.83 9.23 7.40
N ARG A 145 21.32 7.98 7.16
CA ARG A 145 22.58 7.74 6.45
C ARG A 145 22.56 8.38 5.07
N TYR A 146 21.51 8.10 4.30
CA TYR A 146 21.33 8.65 2.96
C TYR A 146 21.35 10.19 2.97
N SER A 147 20.62 10.81 3.90
CA SER A 147 20.57 12.28 4.02
C SER A 147 21.94 12.88 4.36
N MET A 148 22.71 12.24 5.25
CA MET A 148 24.04 12.69 5.60
C MET A 148 25.04 12.55 4.44
N GLU A 149 24.97 11.44 3.69
CA GLU A 149 25.86 11.18 2.55
C GLU A 149 25.58 12.12 1.36
N LYS A 150 24.31 12.37 1.04
CA LYS A 150 23.91 13.20 -0.11
C LYS A 150 23.91 14.71 0.18
N PHE A 151 23.58 15.13 1.39
CA PHE A 151 23.38 16.55 1.71
C PHE A 151 24.28 17.09 2.83
N GLY A 152 25.09 16.23 3.45
CA GLY A 152 25.89 16.58 4.61
C GLY A 152 25.06 16.88 5.88
N GLU A 153 25.75 17.30 6.92
CA GLU A 153 25.11 17.76 8.16
C GLU A 153 24.46 19.12 7.91
N ARG A 154 23.16 19.19 8.06
CA ARG A 154 22.42 20.45 7.91
C ARG A 154 22.23 21.10 9.27
N GLU A 155 22.80 22.29 9.45
CA GLU A 155 22.45 23.11 10.60
C GLU A 155 20.95 23.46 10.53
N PRO A 156 20.22 23.38 11.67
CA PRO A 156 18.82 23.76 11.71
C PRO A 156 18.71 25.25 11.32
N LYS A 157 17.96 25.55 10.27
CA LYS A 157 17.67 26.92 9.87
C LYS A 157 17.08 27.65 11.09
N SER A 158 17.73 28.76 11.50
CA SER A 158 17.25 29.68 12.55
C SER A 158 17.38 29.28 14.02
N GLY A 159 18.36 28.51 14.46
CA GLY A 159 18.63 28.37 15.92
C GLY A 159 17.46 27.85 16.79
N ILE A 160 16.33 27.50 16.15
CA ILE A 160 15.16 26.96 16.85
C ILE A 160 15.33 25.46 16.96
N ILE A 161 15.67 25.02 18.16
CA ILE A 161 15.71 23.60 18.50
C ILE A 161 14.26 23.13 18.72
N ILE A 162 13.51 23.00 17.61
CA ILE A 162 12.09 22.62 17.60
C ILE A 162 11.87 21.30 18.37
N ARG A 163 12.79 20.35 18.26
CA ARG A 163 12.69 19.07 18.99
C ARG A 163 12.72 19.26 20.53
N LYS A 164 13.56 20.14 21.04
CA LYS A 164 13.67 20.38 22.47
C LYS A 164 12.42 21.07 23.02
N GLN A 165 11.91 22.05 22.29
CA GLN A 165 10.68 22.75 22.66
C GLN A 165 9.45 21.86 22.62
N ILE A 166 9.34 20.99 21.59
CA ILE A 166 8.23 20.02 21.47
C ILE A 166 8.32 18.98 22.59
N SER A 167 9.52 18.48 22.93
CA SER A 167 9.67 17.51 24.02
C SER A 167 9.33 18.13 25.37
N GLU A 168 9.74 19.38 25.63
CA GLU A 168 9.43 20.10 26.86
C GLU A 168 7.91 20.38 26.99
N GLN A 169 7.25 20.81 25.91
CA GLN A 169 5.79 20.97 25.87
C GLN A 169 5.03 19.65 26.05
N TYR A 170 5.53 18.57 25.47
CA TYR A 170 4.92 17.25 25.60
C TYR A 170 5.06 16.70 27.03
N ASP A 171 6.19 16.93 27.67
CA ASP A 171 6.43 16.53 29.07
C ASP A 171 5.63 17.39 30.07
N GLU A 172 5.39 18.66 29.76
CA GLU A 172 4.48 19.52 30.54
C GLU A 172 3.02 19.06 30.42
N TRP A 173 2.60 18.68 29.21
CA TRP A 173 1.23 18.17 28.96
C TRP A 173 1.00 16.82 29.66
N ARG A 174 2.00 15.95 29.72
CA ARG A 174 1.91 14.66 30.43
C ARG A 174 1.84 14.80 31.97
N ARG A 175 2.28 15.92 32.52
CA ARG A 175 2.27 16.17 33.96
C ARG A 175 0.99 16.82 34.48
N LYS A 176 0.11 17.25 33.61
CA LYS A 176 -1.24 17.76 33.90
C LYS A 176 -2.31 16.68 33.74
#